data_774846a3844111dbb7042617c955c4fa
#
_entry.id   774846a3844111dbb7042617c955c4fa
#
_cell.length_a   1.000
_cell.length_b   1.000
_cell.length_c   1.000
_cell.angle_alpha   90.00
_cell.angle_beta   90.00
_cell.angle_gamma   90.00
#
_symmetry.space_group_name_H-M   'P 1'
#
loop_
_entity.id
_entity.type
_entity.pdbx_description
1 polymer ?
#
loop_
_entity_poly.entity_id
_entity_poly.type
_entity_poly.pdbx_seq_one_letter_code
_entity_poly.pdbx_strand_id
1 'polypeptide(L)'
;MQLSTSEISELIKNRIKDFSTSSEARTQGTVVSVTDGIVRIHGLSNVMSGEMIEFPGNTFGLALNLERDSVGAVVLGDYEHISEGDVCKCTGKILEVPVGPELMGRVVDALGVPIDGKGPIKSKLTDKLEKVAPGVIDRQSVSQPVQTGLKSVDSMVPIGRGQRELIIGDRQTGKTAVAVDAIINQKGQDMKCVYVAIGQKASTIMNVVKKLEEHGAMEYTTVVSASASDSAALQFLAPYAGCTMGEYYRDRGEDALIVYDDLTKQAIAYRQISLLLRRPPGREAYPGDVFYIHSRLLERAARVNAKYVEKFTKGKVKGKTGSLTALPVIETAAGDVSAFVPTNVISITDGQIFLESDLFNAGIRPAINAGISVSRVGGAAQTKVIKKLGGGVRLALAQYRELAAFAQFASDLDEATRKQLDRGKMFTELMKQAQYAPLTVSNMAVTLLAANNGYLDDVPTEKVLSFESALHGFMLSKYKSLMDGIEKTLTLDEDGEKKAIKAIEDFKATNTY
;
A
#
# COMPACT_ATOMS: atom_id res chain seq x y z
N MET A 1 11.65 -15.87 -74.36
CA MET A 1 10.22 -15.93 -74.06
C MET A 1 9.82 -14.58 -73.52
N GLN A 2 9.05 -13.81 -74.29
CA GLN A 2 8.45 -12.57 -73.79
C GLN A 2 7.16 -12.92 -73.07
N LEU A 3 7.10 -12.61 -71.77
CA LEU A 3 5.87 -12.76 -70.99
C LEU A 3 4.75 -11.90 -71.60
N SER A 4 3.56 -12.44 -71.74
CA SER A 4 2.41 -11.73 -72.26
C SER A 4 1.92 -10.71 -71.20
N THR A 5 1.24 -9.67 -71.65
CA THR A 5 0.73 -8.59 -70.80
C THR A 5 -0.23 -9.14 -69.71
N SER A 6 -0.92 -10.26 -69.99
CA SER A 6 -1.83 -10.95 -69.03
C SER A 6 -1.04 -11.66 -67.93
N GLU A 7 0.09 -12.30 -68.23
CA GLU A 7 0.95 -12.98 -67.24
C GLU A 7 1.65 -11.98 -66.31
N ILE A 8 2.06 -10.83 -66.86
CA ILE A 8 2.59 -9.74 -66.03
C ILE A 8 1.51 -9.16 -65.11
N SER A 9 0.28 -9.03 -65.58
CA SER A 9 -0.83 -8.56 -64.75
C SER A 9 -1.21 -9.55 -63.63
N GLU A 10 -1.15 -10.86 -63.90
CA GLU A 10 -1.36 -11.88 -62.89
C GLU A 10 -0.23 -11.93 -61.85
N LEU A 11 1.03 -11.83 -62.30
CA LEU A 11 2.18 -11.74 -61.40
C LEU A 11 2.12 -10.51 -60.48
N ILE A 12 1.67 -9.37 -61.00
CA ILE A 12 1.46 -8.15 -60.20
C ILE A 12 0.28 -8.32 -59.23
N LYS A 13 -0.82 -8.91 -59.65
CA LYS A 13 -1.96 -9.23 -58.76
C LYS A 13 -1.57 -10.20 -57.65
N ASN A 14 -0.80 -11.23 -57.94
CA ASN A 14 -0.34 -12.17 -56.94
C ASN A 14 0.66 -11.51 -55.96
N ARG A 15 1.59 -10.68 -56.45
CA ARG A 15 2.47 -9.89 -55.55
C ARG A 15 1.71 -8.88 -54.69
N ILE A 16 0.65 -8.27 -55.21
CA ILE A 16 -0.21 -7.36 -54.41
C ILE A 16 -0.98 -8.14 -53.36
N LYS A 17 -1.47 -9.35 -53.67
CA LYS A 17 -2.08 -10.25 -52.68
C LYS A 17 -1.09 -10.67 -51.58
N ASP A 18 0.12 -11.07 -51.99
CA ASP A 18 1.21 -11.42 -51.06
C ASP A 18 1.63 -10.19 -50.20
N PHE A 19 1.53 -8.99 -50.74
CA PHE A 19 1.81 -7.76 -50.00
C PHE A 19 0.70 -7.41 -48.99
N SER A 20 -0.56 -7.63 -49.34
CA SER A 20 -1.69 -7.49 -48.40
C SER A 20 -1.62 -8.56 -47.31
N THR A 21 -1.29 -9.79 -47.64
CA THR A 21 -1.07 -10.89 -46.69
C THR A 21 0.12 -10.61 -45.77
N SER A 22 1.21 -10.01 -46.26
CA SER A 22 2.34 -9.63 -45.42
C SER A 22 2.02 -8.45 -44.46
N SER A 23 1.13 -7.55 -44.86
CA SER A 23 0.66 -6.46 -43.99
C SER A 23 -0.30 -6.98 -42.92
N GLU A 24 -1.19 -7.91 -43.25
CA GLU A 24 -2.07 -8.59 -42.31
C GLU A 24 -1.27 -9.46 -41.32
N ALA A 25 -0.25 -10.17 -41.77
CA ALA A 25 0.60 -10.98 -40.92
C ALA A 25 1.42 -10.17 -39.90
N ARG A 26 1.60 -8.85 -40.10
CA ARG A 26 2.27 -7.97 -39.13
C ARG A 26 1.38 -7.55 -37.96
N THR A 27 0.06 -7.53 -38.16
CA THR A 27 -0.94 -7.13 -37.15
C THR A 27 -1.78 -8.29 -36.66
N GLN A 28 -1.71 -9.43 -37.31
CA GLN A 28 -2.37 -10.68 -36.92
C GLN A 28 -1.33 -11.75 -36.54
N GLY A 29 -1.70 -12.60 -35.62
CA GLY A 29 -0.89 -13.74 -35.20
C GLY A 29 -1.76 -14.97 -35.01
N THR A 30 -1.11 -16.12 -34.95
CA THR A 30 -1.76 -17.42 -34.70
C THR A 30 -1.31 -17.96 -33.36
N VAL A 31 -2.24 -18.40 -32.55
CA VAL A 31 -1.99 -19.07 -31.28
C VAL A 31 -1.27 -20.40 -31.53
N VAL A 32 -0.09 -20.57 -30.96
CA VAL A 32 0.73 -21.78 -31.06
C VAL A 32 0.51 -22.72 -29.89
N SER A 33 0.31 -22.17 -28.71
CA SER A 33 0.02 -22.94 -27.50
C SER A 33 -0.66 -22.08 -26.44
N VAL A 34 -1.50 -22.72 -25.62
CA VAL A 34 -2.17 -22.11 -24.45
C VAL A 34 -1.86 -22.96 -23.23
N THR A 35 -1.38 -22.35 -22.16
CA THR A 35 -1.09 -23.04 -20.90
C THR A 35 -1.33 -22.08 -19.73
N ASP A 36 -2.28 -22.40 -18.86
CA ASP A 36 -2.61 -21.62 -17.65
C ASP A 36 -2.77 -20.10 -17.90
N GLY A 37 -3.48 -19.75 -18.99
CA GLY A 37 -3.70 -18.34 -19.36
C GLY A 37 -2.50 -17.63 -20.00
N ILE A 38 -1.40 -18.35 -20.25
CA ILE A 38 -0.27 -17.88 -21.04
C ILE A 38 -0.41 -18.42 -22.47
N VAL A 39 -0.36 -17.52 -23.43
CA VAL A 39 -0.50 -17.83 -24.86
C VAL A 39 0.80 -17.51 -25.59
N ARG A 40 1.31 -18.46 -26.35
CA ARG A 40 2.38 -18.23 -27.33
C ARG A 40 1.75 -18.02 -28.69
N ILE A 41 2.18 -16.95 -29.35
CA ILE A 41 1.61 -16.49 -30.61
C ILE A 41 2.75 -16.40 -31.62
N HIS A 42 2.53 -16.94 -32.81
CA HIS A 42 3.42 -16.74 -33.95
C HIS A 42 2.90 -15.56 -34.80
N GLY A 43 3.78 -14.68 -35.24
CA GLY A 43 3.43 -13.45 -35.95
C GLY A 43 3.41 -12.25 -35.03
N LEU A 44 2.48 -11.29 -35.24
CA LEU A 44 2.38 -10.04 -34.49
C LEU A 44 3.67 -9.20 -34.50
N SER A 45 4.33 -9.11 -35.65
CA SER A 45 5.66 -8.46 -35.76
C SER A 45 5.68 -6.98 -35.36
N ASN A 46 4.51 -6.32 -35.29
CA ASN A 46 4.36 -4.91 -34.91
C ASN A 46 3.91 -4.71 -33.47
N VAL A 47 3.70 -5.77 -32.69
CA VAL A 47 3.21 -5.66 -31.30
C VAL A 47 4.23 -4.94 -30.41
N MET A 48 3.74 -4.06 -29.55
CA MET A 48 4.55 -3.39 -28.54
C MET A 48 4.51 -4.15 -27.20
N SER A 49 5.55 -4.03 -26.39
CA SER A 49 5.52 -4.54 -25.02
C SER A 49 4.44 -3.83 -24.21
N GLY A 50 3.59 -4.60 -23.53
CA GLY A 50 2.45 -4.03 -22.78
C GLY A 50 1.24 -3.65 -23.65
N GLU A 51 1.25 -4.01 -24.94
CA GLU A 51 0.10 -3.81 -25.81
C GLU A 51 -0.96 -4.89 -25.56
N MET A 52 -2.23 -4.48 -25.68
CA MET A 52 -3.36 -5.41 -25.63
C MET A 52 -3.48 -6.17 -26.96
N ILE A 53 -3.67 -7.48 -26.84
CA ILE A 53 -3.94 -8.39 -27.95
C ILE A 53 -5.38 -8.86 -27.83
N GLU A 54 -6.13 -8.79 -28.92
CA GLU A 54 -7.51 -9.28 -29.02
C GLU A 54 -7.51 -10.74 -29.48
N PHE A 55 -8.15 -11.61 -28.71
CA PHE A 55 -8.41 -13.01 -29.01
C PHE A 55 -9.87 -13.22 -29.42
N PRO A 56 -10.24 -14.39 -29.97
CA PRO A 56 -11.63 -14.77 -30.21
C PRO A 56 -12.47 -14.63 -28.93
N GLY A 57 -13.78 -14.38 -29.10
CA GLY A 57 -14.69 -14.24 -27.96
C GLY A 57 -14.60 -12.90 -27.22
N ASN A 58 -14.01 -11.87 -27.83
CA ASN A 58 -13.81 -10.54 -27.22
C ASN A 58 -12.96 -10.61 -25.94
N THR A 59 -12.01 -11.54 -25.90
CA THR A 59 -11.06 -11.72 -24.81
C THR A 59 -9.77 -10.96 -25.15
N PHE A 60 -9.15 -10.35 -24.14
CA PHE A 60 -7.94 -9.59 -24.32
C PHE A 60 -6.78 -10.22 -23.56
N GLY A 61 -5.59 -10.04 -24.07
CA GLY A 61 -4.34 -10.41 -23.41
C GLY A 61 -3.33 -9.27 -23.46
N LEU A 62 -2.29 -9.40 -22.68
CA LEU A 62 -1.20 -8.43 -22.57
C LEU A 62 0.10 -9.06 -23.12
N ALA A 63 0.74 -8.40 -24.09
CA ALA A 63 2.02 -8.81 -24.63
C ALA A 63 3.14 -8.57 -23.61
N LEU A 64 3.79 -9.62 -23.12
CA LEU A 64 4.84 -9.54 -22.09
C LEU A 64 6.21 -9.95 -22.57
N ASN A 65 6.30 -10.92 -23.49
CA ASN A 65 7.56 -11.44 -24.01
C ASN A 65 7.59 -11.30 -25.52
N LEU A 66 8.51 -10.49 -26.02
CA LEU A 66 8.66 -10.25 -27.46
C LEU A 66 9.94 -10.96 -27.92
N GLU A 67 9.77 -12.06 -28.65
CA GLU A 67 10.84 -12.81 -29.28
C GLU A 67 10.83 -12.54 -30.79
N ARG A 68 11.87 -12.99 -31.49
CA ARG A 68 12.01 -12.73 -32.92
C ARG A 68 10.83 -13.27 -33.75
N ASP A 69 10.38 -14.49 -33.42
CA ASP A 69 9.39 -15.21 -34.20
C ASP A 69 8.12 -15.56 -33.40
N SER A 70 8.07 -15.14 -32.14
CA SER A 70 6.93 -15.40 -31.26
C SER A 70 6.69 -14.30 -30.23
N VAL A 71 5.46 -14.21 -29.78
CA VAL A 71 5.02 -13.30 -28.71
C VAL A 71 4.43 -14.14 -27.58
N GLY A 72 4.92 -13.93 -26.37
CA GLY A 72 4.32 -14.47 -25.16
C GLY A 72 3.34 -13.46 -24.59
N ALA A 73 2.08 -13.82 -24.51
CA ALA A 73 1.02 -13.00 -23.96
C ALA A 73 0.35 -13.67 -22.76
N VAL A 74 -0.18 -12.88 -21.85
CA VAL A 74 -1.00 -13.35 -20.74
C VAL A 74 -2.45 -12.91 -20.95
N VAL A 75 -3.40 -13.82 -20.81
CA VAL A 75 -4.82 -13.54 -21.00
C VAL A 75 -5.39 -12.83 -19.76
N LEU A 76 -6.19 -11.82 -20.00
CA LEU A 76 -6.84 -11.00 -18.97
C LEU A 76 -8.28 -11.49 -18.75
N GLY A 77 -8.45 -12.62 -18.07
CA GLY A 77 -9.75 -13.22 -17.79
C GLY A 77 -9.80 -14.70 -18.14
N ASP A 78 -10.97 -15.15 -18.56
CA ASP A 78 -11.22 -16.53 -18.96
C ASP A 78 -10.53 -16.87 -20.29
N TYR A 79 -9.85 -18.00 -20.34
CA TYR A 79 -9.03 -18.42 -21.48
C TYR A 79 -9.40 -19.82 -22.02
N GLU A 80 -10.36 -20.50 -21.40
CA GLU A 80 -10.70 -21.90 -21.74
C GLU A 80 -11.20 -22.06 -23.19
N HIS A 81 -11.73 -21.00 -23.77
CA HIS A 81 -12.24 -20.97 -25.14
C HIS A 81 -11.16 -20.69 -26.19
N ILE A 82 -9.93 -20.31 -25.78
CA ILE A 82 -8.84 -20.04 -26.71
C ILE A 82 -8.14 -21.34 -27.06
N SER A 83 -8.02 -21.62 -28.35
CA SER A 83 -7.44 -22.85 -28.87
C SER A 83 -6.22 -22.59 -29.75
N GLU A 84 -5.37 -23.63 -29.91
CA GLU A 84 -4.26 -23.61 -30.88
C GLU A 84 -4.82 -23.43 -32.29
N GLY A 85 -4.20 -22.56 -33.07
CA GLY A 85 -4.64 -22.19 -34.41
C GLY A 85 -5.55 -20.95 -34.46
N ASP A 86 -6.03 -20.46 -33.31
CA ASP A 86 -6.86 -19.25 -33.29
C ASP A 86 -6.07 -18.02 -33.76
N VAL A 87 -6.79 -17.14 -34.44
CA VAL A 87 -6.23 -15.86 -34.92
C VAL A 87 -6.43 -14.79 -33.88
N CYS A 88 -5.36 -14.10 -33.52
CA CYS A 88 -5.38 -12.93 -32.64
C CYS A 88 -4.84 -11.68 -33.35
N LYS A 89 -5.15 -10.50 -32.80
CA LYS A 89 -4.83 -9.21 -33.43
C LYS A 89 -4.21 -8.23 -32.44
N CYS A 90 -3.26 -7.44 -32.92
CA CYS A 90 -2.79 -6.26 -32.22
C CYS A 90 -3.91 -5.22 -32.14
N THR A 91 -4.12 -4.61 -30.97
CA THR A 91 -5.11 -3.53 -30.81
C THR A 91 -4.52 -2.14 -31.03
N GLY A 92 -3.19 -1.99 -31.03
CA GLY A 92 -2.50 -0.69 -31.03
C GLY A 92 -2.69 0.10 -29.72
N LYS A 93 -3.28 -0.50 -28.69
CA LYS A 93 -3.60 0.16 -27.43
C LYS A 93 -2.83 -0.46 -26.28
N ILE A 94 -2.24 0.38 -25.45
CA ILE A 94 -1.65 -0.02 -24.16
C ILE A 94 -2.79 -0.13 -23.14
N LEU A 95 -2.66 -1.07 -22.19
CA LEU A 95 -3.66 -1.31 -21.16
C LEU A 95 -3.90 -0.04 -20.31
N GLU A 96 -5.15 0.36 -20.22
CA GLU A 96 -5.64 1.47 -19.42
C GLU A 96 -6.68 0.99 -18.41
N VAL A 97 -6.81 1.72 -17.31
CA VAL A 97 -7.83 1.47 -16.28
C VAL A 97 -8.65 2.74 -16.03
N PRO A 98 -9.92 2.61 -15.62
CA PRO A 98 -10.73 3.76 -15.24
C PRO A 98 -10.12 4.45 -14.03
N VAL A 99 -10.20 5.77 -13.99
CA VAL A 99 -9.75 6.61 -12.89
C VAL A 99 -10.79 7.69 -12.60
N GLY A 100 -10.75 8.25 -11.42
CA GLY A 100 -11.63 9.37 -11.06
C GLY A 100 -12.46 9.16 -9.81
N PRO A 101 -13.21 10.17 -9.40
CA PRO A 101 -14.00 10.14 -8.17
C PRO A 101 -15.14 9.12 -8.20
N GLU A 102 -15.57 8.68 -9.39
CA GLU A 102 -16.64 7.69 -9.57
C GLU A 102 -16.24 6.29 -9.05
N LEU A 103 -14.96 6.06 -8.80
CA LEU A 103 -14.42 4.84 -8.19
C LEU A 103 -14.52 4.83 -6.67
N MET A 104 -14.76 5.99 -6.02
CA MET A 104 -14.89 6.04 -4.56
C MET A 104 -16.11 5.24 -4.09
N GLY A 105 -15.92 4.46 -3.02
CA GLY A 105 -16.95 3.59 -2.48
C GLY A 105 -17.20 2.31 -3.26
N ARG A 106 -16.38 2.02 -4.29
CA ARG A 106 -16.54 0.89 -5.18
C ARG A 106 -15.48 -0.19 -4.91
N VAL A 107 -15.87 -1.43 -5.19
CA VAL A 107 -14.97 -2.58 -5.26
C VAL A 107 -14.86 -3.01 -6.72
N VAL A 108 -13.64 -2.99 -7.23
CA VAL A 108 -13.32 -3.29 -8.63
C VAL A 108 -12.28 -4.40 -8.74
N ASP A 109 -12.20 -5.04 -9.89
CA ASP A 109 -11.12 -5.97 -10.22
C ASP A 109 -9.83 -5.23 -10.66
N ALA A 110 -8.81 -5.98 -11.08
CA ALA A 110 -7.54 -5.43 -11.56
C ALA A 110 -7.65 -4.64 -12.88
N LEU A 111 -8.75 -4.72 -13.59
CA LEU A 111 -9.04 -3.97 -14.81
C LEU A 111 -9.96 -2.76 -14.57
N GLY A 112 -10.41 -2.58 -13.31
CA GLY A 112 -11.34 -1.53 -12.92
C GLY A 112 -12.80 -1.85 -13.20
N VAL A 113 -13.13 -3.13 -13.47
CA VAL A 113 -14.51 -3.58 -13.64
C VAL A 113 -15.14 -3.74 -12.25
N PRO A 114 -16.35 -3.17 -12.00
CA PRO A 114 -16.99 -3.28 -10.69
C PRO A 114 -17.46 -4.71 -10.40
N ILE A 115 -17.15 -5.18 -9.19
CA ILE A 115 -17.53 -6.52 -8.68
C ILE A 115 -18.40 -6.46 -7.43
N ASP A 116 -18.83 -5.26 -7.04
CA ASP A 116 -19.60 -4.98 -5.82
C ASP A 116 -21.13 -5.06 -5.99
N GLY A 117 -21.60 -5.43 -7.17
CA GLY A 117 -23.04 -5.51 -7.46
C GLY A 117 -23.78 -4.15 -7.54
N LYS A 118 -23.06 -3.02 -7.40
CA LYS A 118 -23.64 -1.68 -7.44
C LYS A 118 -23.81 -1.11 -8.87
N GLY A 119 -23.72 -1.98 -9.89
CA GLY A 119 -23.85 -1.61 -11.30
C GLY A 119 -22.58 -0.98 -11.90
N PRO A 120 -22.61 -0.64 -13.20
CA PRO A 120 -21.46 -0.15 -13.94
C PRO A 120 -20.97 1.23 -13.44
N ILE A 121 -19.66 1.44 -13.47
CA ILE A 121 -19.04 2.73 -13.13
C ILE A 121 -19.11 3.63 -14.36
N LYS A 122 -19.69 4.83 -14.20
CA LYS A 122 -19.84 5.81 -15.27
C LYS A 122 -18.61 6.73 -15.41
N SER A 123 -17.42 6.22 -15.16
CA SER A 123 -16.20 6.99 -15.41
C SER A 123 -15.97 7.15 -16.91
N LYS A 124 -15.65 8.37 -17.34
CA LYS A 124 -15.22 8.69 -18.70
C LYS A 124 -13.71 8.85 -18.81
N LEU A 125 -13.02 8.76 -17.67
CA LEU A 125 -11.58 8.98 -17.57
C LEU A 125 -10.88 7.64 -17.46
N THR A 126 -9.91 7.41 -18.32
CA THR A 126 -8.98 6.29 -18.24
C THR A 126 -7.55 6.80 -18.16
N ASP A 127 -6.67 6.00 -17.64
CA ASP A 127 -5.24 6.29 -17.61
C ASP A 127 -4.43 5.00 -17.74
N LYS A 128 -3.20 5.13 -18.26
CA LYS A 128 -2.32 3.99 -18.51
C LYS A 128 -1.99 3.27 -17.21
N LEU A 129 -2.04 1.94 -17.26
CA LEU A 129 -1.70 1.10 -16.12
C LEU A 129 -0.24 1.29 -15.69
N GLU A 130 0.68 1.29 -16.65
CA GLU A 130 2.09 1.50 -16.40
C GLU A 130 2.50 2.92 -16.82
N LYS A 131 3.08 3.64 -15.87
CA LYS A 131 3.59 4.99 -16.05
C LYS A 131 4.96 5.14 -15.43
N VAL A 132 5.71 6.09 -15.95
CA VAL A 132 6.99 6.50 -15.37
C VAL A 132 6.73 7.28 -14.08
N ALA A 133 7.49 6.98 -13.04
CA ALA A 133 7.43 7.70 -11.77
C ALA A 133 7.82 9.18 -11.95
N PRO A 134 7.33 10.09 -11.07
CA PRO A 134 7.76 11.48 -11.08
C PRO A 134 9.29 11.61 -10.97
N GLY A 135 9.88 12.48 -11.78
CA GLY A 135 11.32 12.74 -11.76
C GLY A 135 11.79 13.44 -10.48
N VAL A 136 13.09 13.52 -10.28
CA VAL A 136 13.70 14.13 -9.08
C VAL A 136 13.26 15.60 -8.93
N ILE A 137 13.21 16.35 -10.03
CA ILE A 137 12.84 17.78 -10.03
C ILE A 137 11.34 17.99 -9.73
N ASP A 138 10.52 16.99 -10.01
CA ASP A 138 9.06 17.02 -9.82
C ASP A 138 8.65 16.73 -8.37
N ARG A 139 9.58 16.19 -7.58
CA ARG A 139 9.34 15.80 -6.19
C ARG A 139 9.54 16.96 -5.22
N GLN A 140 8.91 16.82 -4.07
CA GLN A 140 9.08 17.71 -2.92
C GLN A 140 9.35 16.87 -1.67
N SER A 141 10.12 17.41 -0.73
CA SER A 141 10.40 16.74 0.55
C SER A 141 9.12 16.44 1.33
N VAL A 142 9.08 15.28 1.94
CA VAL A 142 7.99 14.83 2.81
C VAL A 142 8.07 15.58 4.14
N SER A 143 7.02 16.32 4.48
CA SER A 143 6.96 17.18 5.68
C SER A 143 5.59 17.25 6.33
N GLN A 144 4.61 16.54 5.79
CA GLN A 144 3.25 16.45 6.36
C GLN A 144 2.97 15.04 6.83
N PRO A 145 2.43 14.86 8.05
CA PRO A 145 2.12 13.54 8.58
C PRO A 145 0.93 12.89 7.89
N VAL A 146 0.98 11.55 7.79
CA VAL A 146 -0.19 10.69 7.67
C VAL A 146 -0.50 10.21 9.08
N GLN A 147 -1.60 10.66 9.65
CA GLN A 147 -2.02 10.21 10.97
C GLN A 147 -2.65 8.84 10.83
N THR A 148 -2.01 7.81 11.38
CA THR A 148 -2.55 6.45 11.35
C THR A 148 -3.55 6.18 12.46
N GLY A 149 -3.53 7.00 13.51
CA GLY A 149 -4.32 6.79 14.70
C GLY A 149 -3.81 5.69 15.62
N LEU A 150 -2.66 5.09 15.27
CA LEU A 150 -1.98 4.07 16.07
C LEU A 150 -0.88 4.73 16.90
N LYS A 151 -0.98 4.64 18.24
CA LYS A 151 0.00 5.24 19.17
C LYS A 151 1.43 4.82 18.84
N SER A 152 1.63 3.53 18.60
CA SER A 152 2.93 2.95 18.34
C SER A 152 3.53 3.39 17.00
N VAL A 153 2.70 3.62 15.97
CA VAL A 153 3.16 4.11 14.66
C VAL A 153 3.46 5.60 14.74
N ASP A 154 2.47 6.41 15.10
CA ASP A 154 2.55 7.86 15.02
C ASP A 154 3.62 8.44 15.98
N SER A 155 3.90 7.77 17.12
CA SER A 155 4.94 8.19 18.06
C SER A 155 6.35 7.69 17.72
N MET A 156 6.49 6.46 17.17
CA MET A 156 7.80 5.81 17.02
C MET A 156 8.26 5.65 15.57
N VAL A 157 7.34 5.41 14.63
CA VAL A 157 7.63 5.13 13.22
C VAL A 157 6.69 5.94 12.33
N PRO A 158 6.76 7.28 12.39
CA PRO A 158 5.78 8.15 11.74
C PRO A 158 5.86 8.06 10.22
N ILE A 159 4.72 8.17 9.58
CA ILE A 159 4.54 8.10 8.13
C ILE A 159 4.20 9.49 7.61
N GLY A 160 4.85 9.92 6.54
CA GLY A 160 4.58 11.20 5.88
C GLY A 160 3.84 11.06 4.56
N ARG A 161 3.13 12.11 4.17
CA ARG A 161 2.41 12.15 2.89
C ARG A 161 3.38 12.12 1.72
N GLY A 162 3.32 11.05 0.92
CA GLY A 162 4.25 10.76 -0.18
C GLY A 162 5.40 9.80 0.17
N GLN A 163 5.44 9.27 1.40
CA GLN A 163 6.39 8.26 1.85
C GLN A 163 5.94 6.86 1.45
N ARG A 164 6.92 5.95 1.33
CA ARG A 164 6.72 4.51 1.18
C ARG A 164 7.14 3.82 2.46
N GLU A 165 6.20 3.39 3.27
CA GLU A 165 6.47 2.71 4.53
C GLU A 165 6.04 1.25 4.44
N LEU A 166 6.99 0.33 4.58
CA LEU A 166 6.73 -1.10 4.48
C LEU A 166 6.10 -1.64 5.78
N ILE A 167 5.05 -2.44 5.65
CA ILE A 167 4.50 -3.24 6.74
C ILE A 167 4.94 -4.69 6.52
N ILE A 168 5.79 -5.21 7.40
CA ILE A 168 6.41 -6.51 7.22
C ILE A 168 6.25 -7.38 8.47
N GLY A 169 6.07 -8.68 8.29
CA GLY A 169 5.96 -9.66 9.37
C GLY A 169 5.36 -10.97 8.91
N ASP A 170 5.34 -11.95 9.79
CA ASP A 170 4.80 -13.28 9.52
C ASP A 170 3.30 -13.27 9.30
N ARG A 171 2.78 -14.40 8.84
CA ARG A 171 1.34 -14.59 8.65
C ARG A 171 0.59 -14.36 9.97
N GLN A 172 -0.56 -13.67 9.90
CA GLN A 172 -1.46 -13.40 11.04
C GLN A 172 -0.86 -12.53 12.18
N THR A 173 0.19 -11.76 11.93
CA THR A 173 0.75 -10.81 12.91
C THR A 173 0.02 -9.46 12.99
N GLY A 174 -1.04 -9.26 12.19
CA GLY A 174 -1.84 -8.04 12.21
C GLY A 174 -1.48 -7.00 11.14
N LYS A 175 -0.70 -7.36 10.09
CA LYS A 175 -0.31 -6.44 9.01
C LYS A 175 -1.50 -5.72 8.38
N THR A 176 -2.50 -6.49 7.95
CA THR A 176 -3.74 -5.95 7.37
C THR A 176 -4.48 -5.02 8.33
N ALA A 177 -4.51 -5.35 9.64
CA ALA A 177 -5.17 -4.52 10.63
C ALA A 177 -4.52 -3.13 10.74
N VAL A 178 -3.18 -3.06 10.81
CA VAL A 178 -2.43 -1.78 10.82
C VAL A 178 -2.75 -0.95 9.58
N ALA A 179 -2.79 -1.58 8.40
CA ALA A 179 -3.11 -0.89 7.14
C ALA A 179 -4.56 -0.38 7.10
N VAL A 180 -5.52 -1.18 7.57
CA VAL A 180 -6.94 -0.82 7.62
C VAL A 180 -7.19 0.30 8.64
N ASP A 181 -6.55 0.24 9.82
CA ASP A 181 -6.62 1.32 10.82
C ASP A 181 -6.11 2.65 10.25
N ALA A 182 -5.00 2.61 9.49
CA ALA A 182 -4.48 3.79 8.80
C ALA A 182 -5.49 4.37 7.79
N ILE A 183 -6.25 3.53 7.07
CA ILE A 183 -7.33 3.99 6.17
C ILE A 183 -8.49 4.59 6.97
N ILE A 184 -8.96 3.90 8.00
CA ILE A 184 -10.10 4.36 8.84
C ILE A 184 -9.82 5.74 9.42
N ASN A 185 -8.59 5.99 9.86
CA ASN A 185 -8.21 7.27 10.45
C ASN A 185 -8.09 8.42 9.45
N GLN A 186 -8.21 8.18 8.14
CA GLN A 186 -8.20 9.26 7.15
C GLN A 186 -9.53 10.01 7.03
N LYS A 187 -10.55 9.62 7.78
CA LYS A 187 -11.83 10.34 7.82
C LYS A 187 -11.63 11.80 8.21
N GLY A 188 -12.02 12.71 7.32
CA GLY A 188 -11.85 14.17 7.54
C GLY A 188 -10.43 14.70 7.34
N GLN A 189 -9.48 13.89 6.85
CA GLN A 189 -8.08 14.30 6.61
C GLN A 189 -7.79 14.73 5.16
N ASP A 190 -8.83 14.91 4.33
CA ASP A 190 -8.73 15.23 2.90
C ASP A 190 -7.80 14.28 2.13
N MET A 191 -7.84 12.99 2.47
CA MET A 191 -7.04 11.95 1.85
C MET A 191 -7.93 10.90 1.21
N LYS A 192 -7.67 10.58 -0.07
CA LYS A 192 -8.33 9.48 -0.77
C LYS A 192 -7.54 8.21 -0.57
N CYS A 193 -8.23 7.09 -0.40
CA CYS A 193 -7.59 5.82 -0.10
C CYS A 193 -7.84 4.81 -1.22
N VAL A 194 -6.84 3.96 -1.47
CA VAL A 194 -6.94 2.80 -2.35
C VAL A 194 -6.43 1.58 -1.58
N TYR A 195 -7.28 0.57 -1.43
CA TYR A 195 -6.88 -0.70 -0.84
C TYR A 195 -6.79 -1.75 -1.94
N VAL A 196 -5.60 -2.31 -2.16
CA VAL A 196 -5.36 -3.34 -3.18
C VAL A 196 -5.18 -4.68 -2.50
N ALA A 197 -6.16 -5.57 -2.64
CA ALA A 197 -6.10 -6.95 -2.16
C ALA A 197 -5.51 -7.85 -3.25
N ILE A 198 -4.41 -8.55 -2.94
CA ILE A 198 -3.66 -9.35 -3.91
C ILE A 198 -3.54 -10.78 -3.40
N GLY A 199 -4.09 -11.73 -4.14
CA GLY A 199 -3.99 -13.17 -3.84
C GLY A 199 -4.59 -13.58 -2.50
N GLN A 200 -5.52 -12.79 -1.95
CA GLN A 200 -6.23 -13.09 -0.71
C GLN A 200 -7.50 -13.90 -0.97
N LYS A 201 -7.97 -14.59 0.06
CA LYS A 201 -9.27 -15.26 -0.01
C LYS A 201 -10.39 -14.23 -0.13
N ALA A 202 -11.39 -14.50 -0.97
CA ALA A 202 -12.55 -13.62 -1.15
C ALA A 202 -13.25 -13.26 0.18
N SER A 203 -13.34 -14.22 1.12
CA SER A 203 -13.89 -13.97 2.47
C SER A 203 -13.08 -12.96 3.29
N THR A 204 -11.75 -12.96 3.14
CA THR A 204 -10.88 -11.97 3.81
C THR A 204 -11.10 -10.58 3.24
N ILE A 205 -11.16 -10.47 1.91
CA ILE A 205 -11.42 -9.21 1.21
C ILE A 205 -12.79 -8.64 1.62
N MET A 206 -13.83 -9.49 1.64
CA MET A 206 -15.17 -9.10 2.08
C MET A 206 -15.17 -8.59 3.52
N ASN A 207 -14.42 -9.22 4.44
CA ASN A 207 -14.30 -8.75 5.82
C ASN A 207 -13.66 -7.37 5.90
N VAL A 208 -12.62 -7.10 5.10
CA VAL A 208 -11.98 -5.78 5.04
C VAL A 208 -12.97 -4.74 4.53
N VAL A 209 -13.67 -5.01 3.42
CA VAL A 209 -14.69 -4.10 2.86
C VAL A 209 -15.77 -3.80 3.90
N LYS A 210 -16.29 -4.83 4.58
CA LYS A 210 -17.28 -4.66 5.64
C LYS A 210 -16.76 -3.79 6.79
N LYS A 211 -15.51 -3.97 7.20
CA LYS A 211 -14.90 -3.13 8.25
C LYS A 211 -14.77 -1.67 7.81
N LEU A 212 -14.38 -1.42 6.57
CA LEU A 212 -14.33 -0.08 6.01
C LEU A 212 -15.74 0.56 5.92
N GLU A 213 -16.76 -0.21 5.56
CA GLU A 213 -18.16 0.24 5.53
C GLU A 213 -18.67 0.58 6.94
N GLU A 214 -18.45 -0.29 7.92
CA GLU A 214 -18.87 -0.09 9.33
C GLU A 214 -18.32 1.21 9.92
N HIS A 215 -17.11 1.64 9.49
CA HIS A 215 -16.48 2.88 9.96
C HIS A 215 -16.70 4.08 9.02
N GLY A 216 -17.50 3.90 7.95
CA GLY A 216 -17.74 4.95 6.94
C GLY A 216 -16.52 5.28 6.08
N ALA A 217 -15.50 4.43 6.09
CA ALA A 217 -14.26 4.66 5.34
C ALA A 217 -14.40 4.38 3.83
N MET A 218 -15.44 3.66 3.41
CA MET A 218 -15.72 3.45 1.99
C MET A 218 -16.08 4.75 1.25
N GLU A 219 -16.54 5.79 1.93
CA GLU A 219 -16.86 7.07 1.29
C GLU A 219 -15.67 7.71 0.57
N TYR A 220 -14.45 7.43 1.04
CA TYR A 220 -13.19 7.96 0.49
C TYR A 220 -12.21 6.86 0.07
N THR A 221 -12.67 5.60 -0.04
CA THR A 221 -11.82 4.46 -0.36
C THR A 221 -12.32 3.73 -1.60
N THR A 222 -11.39 3.38 -2.49
CA THR A 222 -11.58 2.43 -3.59
C THR A 222 -10.90 1.12 -3.23
N VAL A 223 -11.57 -0.01 -3.42
CA VAL A 223 -10.98 -1.33 -3.22
C VAL A 223 -10.72 -1.98 -4.57
N VAL A 224 -9.47 -2.38 -4.82
CA VAL A 224 -9.07 -3.16 -5.99
C VAL A 224 -8.82 -4.60 -5.55
N SER A 225 -9.51 -5.55 -6.12
CA SER A 225 -9.45 -6.95 -5.72
C SER A 225 -8.92 -7.83 -6.84
N ALA A 226 -7.86 -8.58 -6.53
CA ALA A 226 -7.42 -9.74 -7.28
C ALA A 226 -7.29 -10.90 -6.29
N SER A 227 -8.32 -11.73 -6.20
CA SER A 227 -8.42 -12.81 -5.22
C SER A 227 -7.47 -13.97 -5.53
N ALA A 228 -7.34 -14.91 -4.60
CA ALA A 228 -6.53 -16.11 -4.81
C ALA A 228 -7.07 -17.04 -5.90
N SER A 229 -8.34 -16.90 -6.30
CA SER A 229 -8.96 -17.65 -7.39
C SER A 229 -8.78 -16.98 -8.76
N ASP A 230 -8.36 -15.71 -8.78
CA ASP A 230 -8.12 -15.00 -10.03
C ASP A 230 -6.79 -15.41 -10.66
N SER A 231 -6.67 -15.21 -11.96
CA SER A 231 -5.45 -15.57 -12.69
C SER A 231 -4.22 -14.83 -12.16
N ALA A 232 -3.03 -15.44 -12.32
CA ALA A 232 -1.76 -14.80 -11.96
C ALA A 232 -1.58 -13.45 -12.66
N ALA A 233 -2.14 -13.29 -13.87
CA ALA A 233 -2.14 -12.02 -14.60
C ALA A 233 -2.86 -10.90 -13.83
N LEU A 234 -4.06 -11.14 -13.35
CA LEU A 234 -4.85 -10.16 -12.61
C LEU A 234 -4.18 -9.84 -11.26
N GLN A 235 -3.64 -10.84 -10.57
CA GLN A 235 -2.89 -10.63 -9.33
C GLN A 235 -1.62 -9.78 -9.55
N PHE A 236 -0.94 -9.96 -10.69
CA PHE A 236 0.22 -9.16 -11.07
C PHE A 236 -0.16 -7.71 -11.39
N LEU A 237 -1.29 -7.48 -12.09
CA LEU A 237 -1.71 -6.16 -12.57
C LEU A 237 -2.39 -5.31 -11.49
N ALA A 238 -3.07 -5.92 -10.53
CA ALA A 238 -3.86 -5.22 -9.52
C ALA A 238 -3.11 -4.08 -8.79
N PRO A 239 -1.84 -4.25 -8.34
CA PRO A 239 -1.10 -3.16 -7.71
C PRO A 239 -0.87 -1.96 -8.62
N TYR A 240 -0.62 -2.20 -9.91
CA TYR A 240 -0.43 -1.12 -10.89
C TYR A 240 -1.74 -0.38 -11.17
N ALA A 241 -2.86 -1.11 -11.25
CA ALA A 241 -4.19 -0.52 -11.39
C ALA A 241 -4.53 0.39 -10.21
N GLY A 242 -4.38 -0.11 -9.00
CA GLY A 242 -4.58 0.69 -7.79
C GLY A 242 -3.67 1.92 -7.73
N CYS A 243 -2.39 1.75 -8.11
CA CYS A 243 -1.44 2.86 -8.19
C CYS A 243 -1.92 3.95 -9.16
N THR A 244 -2.36 3.58 -10.35
CA THR A 244 -2.90 4.53 -11.34
C THR A 244 -4.13 5.27 -10.82
N MET A 245 -5.02 4.57 -10.10
CA MET A 245 -6.18 5.20 -9.45
C MET A 245 -5.77 6.21 -8.37
N GLY A 246 -4.74 5.89 -7.57
CA GLY A 246 -4.19 6.80 -6.56
C GLY A 246 -3.45 8.01 -7.15
N GLU A 247 -2.70 7.80 -8.24
CA GLU A 247 -1.99 8.87 -8.95
C GLU A 247 -2.92 9.92 -9.54
N TYR A 248 -4.14 9.53 -9.89
CA TYR A 248 -5.16 10.46 -10.36
C TYR A 248 -5.33 11.66 -9.42
N TYR A 249 -5.33 11.42 -8.11
CA TYR A 249 -5.45 12.46 -7.08
C TYR A 249 -4.14 13.22 -6.90
N ARG A 250 -3.01 12.50 -6.74
CA ARG A 250 -1.68 13.10 -6.61
C ARG A 250 -1.39 14.12 -7.72
N ASP A 251 -1.63 13.72 -8.97
CA ASP A 251 -1.30 14.54 -10.14
C ASP A 251 -2.21 15.77 -10.30
N ARG A 252 -3.29 15.84 -9.50
CA ARG A 252 -4.23 16.97 -9.44
C ARG A 252 -4.08 17.82 -8.18
N GLY A 253 -3.04 17.56 -7.38
CA GLY A 253 -2.76 18.36 -6.17
C GLY A 253 -3.62 17.96 -4.98
N GLU A 254 -4.01 16.70 -4.93
CA GLU A 254 -4.70 16.07 -3.80
C GLU A 254 -3.78 15.02 -3.17
N ASP A 255 -4.15 14.55 -1.98
CA ASP A 255 -3.41 13.51 -1.27
C ASP A 255 -4.11 12.17 -1.35
N ALA A 256 -3.34 11.11 -1.60
CA ALA A 256 -3.84 9.75 -1.62
C ALA A 256 -2.95 8.80 -0.80
N LEU A 257 -3.59 7.79 -0.22
CA LEU A 257 -2.97 6.67 0.48
C LEU A 257 -3.28 5.38 -0.27
N ILE A 258 -2.27 4.58 -0.57
CA ILE A 258 -2.46 3.27 -1.17
C ILE A 258 -1.86 2.17 -0.29
N VAL A 259 -2.62 1.11 -0.09
CA VAL A 259 -2.18 -0.12 0.58
C VAL A 259 -2.09 -1.23 -0.44
N TYR A 260 -0.97 -1.95 -0.46
CA TYR A 260 -0.79 -3.15 -1.29
C TYR A 260 -0.72 -4.39 -0.38
N ASP A 261 -1.79 -5.12 -0.25
CA ASP A 261 -1.90 -6.27 0.64
C ASP A 261 -2.11 -7.58 -0.14
N ASP A 262 -1.05 -8.36 -0.51
CA ASP A 262 0.37 -8.10 -0.25
C ASP A 262 1.23 -8.25 -1.53
N LEU A 263 2.37 -7.59 -1.55
CA LEU A 263 3.31 -7.65 -2.68
C LEU A 263 4.07 -8.98 -2.77
N THR A 264 4.10 -9.79 -1.71
CA THR A 264 4.64 -11.16 -1.77
C THR A 264 3.83 -12.00 -2.73
N LYS A 265 2.50 -11.88 -2.71
CA LYS A 265 1.60 -12.58 -3.64
C LYS A 265 1.79 -12.09 -5.08
N GLN A 266 1.97 -10.77 -5.27
CA GLN A 266 2.30 -10.23 -6.60
C GLN A 266 3.59 -10.84 -7.14
N ALA A 267 4.64 -10.93 -6.33
CA ALA A 267 5.90 -11.54 -6.73
C ALA A 267 5.73 -13.02 -7.11
N ILE A 268 4.93 -13.77 -6.33
CA ILE A 268 4.62 -15.18 -6.63
C ILE A 268 3.87 -15.31 -7.95
N ALA A 269 2.86 -14.46 -8.20
CA ALA A 269 2.12 -14.43 -9.46
C ALA A 269 3.04 -14.12 -10.64
N TYR A 270 3.93 -13.15 -10.49
CA TYR A 270 4.92 -12.81 -11.53
C TYR A 270 5.94 -13.93 -11.77
N ARG A 271 6.36 -14.64 -10.72
CA ARG A 271 7.20 -15.84 -10.84
C ARG A 271 6.51 -16.92 -11.66
N GLN A 272 5.22 -17.19 -11.39
CA GLN A 272 4.41 -18.16 -12.14
C GLN A 272 4.35 -17.78 -13.63
N ILE A 273 3.98 -16.54 -13.95
CA ILE A 273 3.93 -16.03 -15.33
C ILE A 273 5.29 -16.18 -16.02
N SER A 274 6.36 -15.81 -15.34
CA SER A 274 7.72 -15.85 -15.91
C SER A 274 8.20 -17.26 -16.20
N LEU A 275 7.90 -18.23 -15.33
CA LEU A 275 8.22 -19.64 -15.54
C LEU A 275 7.44 -20.23 -16.72
N LEU A 276 6.16 -19.90 -16.85
CA LEU A 276 5.33 -20.33 -17.97
C LEU A 276 5.79 -19.70 -19.30
N LEU A 277 6.27 -18.46 -19.26
CA LEU A 277 6.93 -17.80 -20.40
C LEU A 277 8.36 -18.31 -20.66
N ARG A 278 8.84 -19.30 -19.90
CA ARG A 278 10.18 -19.89 -20.00
C ARG A 278 11.32 -18.90 -19.81
N ARG A 279 11.09 -17.83 -19.04
CA ARG A 279 12.18 -16.93 -18.65
C ARG A 279 13.11 -17.64 -17.67
N PRO A 280 14.45 -17.43 -17.77
CA PRO A 280 15.39 -18.11 -16.89
C PRO A 280 15.16 -17.70 -15.42
N PRO A 281 15.00 -18.67 -14.50
CA PRO A 281 14.83 -18.38 -13.08
C PRO A 281 16.14 -17.97 -12.42
N GLY A 282 16.05 -17.05 -11.45
CA GLY A 282 17.12 -16.65 -10.55
C GLY A 282 16.94 -17.21 -9.14
N ARG A 283 17.31 -16.43 -8.13
CA ARG A 283 17.20 -16.81 -6.71
C ARG A 283 15.73 -17.10 -6.35
N GLU A 284 15.49 -18.20 -5.64
CA GLU A 284 14.17 -18.67 -5.22
C GLU A 284 13.18 -18.84 -6.43
N ALA A 285 13.73 -19.13 -7.60
CA ALA A 285 13.01 -19.25 -8.87
C ALA A 285 12.31 -17.95 -9.34
N TYR A 286 12.60 -16.80 -8.75
CA TYR A 286 12.12 -15.51 -9.26
C TYR A 286 12.88 -15.11 -10.52
N PRO A 287 12.23 -14.42 -11.47
CA PRO A 287 12.92 -13.84 -12.61
C PRO A 287 13.84 -12.69 -12.18
N GLY A 288 14.89 -12.41 -12.99
CA GLY A 288 15.89 -11.41 -12.65
C GLY A 288 15.36 -9.99 -12.51
N ASP A 289 14.21 -9.70 -13.07
CA ASP A 289 13.55 -8.38 -13.04
C ASP A 289 12.48 -8.22 -11.92
N VAL A 290 12.38 -9.16 -10.97
CA VAL A 290 11.41 -9.05 -9.87
C VAL A 290 11.66 -7.82 -8.99
N PHE A 291 12.92 -7.40 -8.80
CA PHE A 291 13.23 -6.13 -8.15
C PHE A 291 12.62 -4.96 -8.91
N TYR A 292 12.73 -4.96 -10.22
CA TYR A 292 12.23 -3.88 -11.07
C TYR A 292 10.72 -3.73 -11.03
N ILE A 293 9.94 -4.83 -10.92
CA ILE A 293 8.48 -4.71 -10.81
C ILE A 293 8.05 -3.97 -9.54
N HIS A 294 8.70 -4.22 -8.41
CA HIS A 294 8.41 -3.53 -7.15
C HIS A 294 8.98 -2.10 -7.15
N SER A 295 10.19 -1.88 -7.66
CA SER A 295 10.80 -0.55 -7.67
C SER A 295 10.03 0.42 -8.57
N ARG A 296 9.66 0.04 -9.80
CA ARG A 296 8.88 0.90 -10.69
C ARG A 296 7.45 1.17 -10.17
N LEU A 297 6.86 0.25 -9.40
CA LEU A 297 5.59 0.45 -8.73
C LEU A 297 5.73 1.45 -7.57
N LEU A 298 6.64 1.18 -6.65
CA LEU A 298 6.78 1.94 -5.41
C LEU A 298 7.40 3.33 -5.63
N GLU A 299 8.25 3.51 -6.66
CA GLU A 299 8.76 4.84 -7.03
C GLU A 299 7.68 5.80 -7.55
N ARG A 300 6.53 5.29 -7.96
CA ARG A 300 5.36 6.10 -8.31
C ARG A 300 4.72 6.77 -7.09
N ALA A 301 4.91 6.22 -5.89
CA ALA A 301 4.53 6.87 -4.64
C ALA A 301 5.54 7.98 -4.32
N ALA A 302 5.05 9.21 -4.30
CA ALA A 302 5.87 10.39 -4.07
C ALA A 302 5.01 11.58 -3.66
N ARG A 303 5.64 12.58 -3.08
CA ARG A 303 5.08 13.93 -2.96
C ARG A 303 5.58 14.77 -4.13
N VAL A 304 4.66 15.31 -4.91
CA VAL A 304 4.96 16.16 -6.07
C VAL A 304 4.78 17.63 -5.74
N ASN A 305 5.62 18.47 -6.35
CA ASN A 305 5.60 19.90 -6.13
C ASN A 305 4.52 20.62 -6.96
N ALA A 306 4.26 21.87 -6.63
CA ALA A 306 3.21 22.66 -7.28
C ALA A 306 3.46 22.89 -8.78
N LYS A 307 4.72 22.94 -9.22
CA LYS A 307 5.07 23.12 -10.64
C LYS A 307 4.69 21.87 -11.45
N TYR A 308 4.91 20.69 -10.89
CA TYR A 308 4.47 19.45 -11.51
C TYR A 308 2.94 19.42 -11.69
N VAL A 309 2.19 19.72 -10.61
CA VAL A 309 0.72 19.74 -10.64
C VAL A 309 0.19 20.75 -11.64
N GLU A 310 0.77 21.95 -11.67
CA GLU A 310 0.38 22.99 -12.63
C GLU A 310 0.63 22.54 -14.08
N LYS A 311 1.79 21.95 -14.35
CA LYS A 311 2.15 21.41 -15.67
C LYS A 311 1.20 20.27 -16.07
N PHE A 312 0.96 19.30 -15.18
CA PHE A 312 0.10 18.16 -15.44
C PHE A 312 -1.35 18.57 -15.72
N THR A 313 -1.87 19.50 -14.92
CA THR A 313 -3.26 20.03 -15.06
C THR A 313 -3.40 21.11 -16.14
N LYS A 314 -2.33 21.39 -16.90
CA LYS A 314 -2.30 22.45 -17.92
C LYS A 314 -2.74 23.81 -17.38
N GLY A 315 -2.26 24.16 -16.17
CA GLY A 315 -2.54 25.44 -15.50
C GLY A 315 -3.91 25.53 -14.80
N LYS A 316 -4.70 24.45 -14.78
CA LYS A 316 -6.01 24.45 -14.08
C LYS A 316 -5.88 24.47 -12.55
N VAL A 317 -4.85 23.85 -12.01
CA VAL A 317 -4.56 23.82 -10.57
C VAL A 317 -3.21 24.49 -10.34
N LYS A 318 -3.19 25.54 -9.51
CA LYS A 318 -1.99 26.32 -9.20
C LYS A 318 -1.71 26.32 -7.70
N GLY A 319 -0.42 26.30 -7.34
CA GLY A 319 0.03 26.44 -5.96
C GLY A 319 -0.26 25.26 -5.03
N LYS A 320 -0.84 24.15 -5.55
CA LYS A 320 -1.12 22.93 -4.79
C LYS A 320 -0.06 21.87 -5.04
N THR A 321 0.33 21.19 -3.98
CA THR A 321 1.15 19.98 -4.02
C THR A 321 0.26 18.76 -3.90
N GLY A 322 0.67 17.63 -4.46
CA GLY A 322 -0.06 16.38 -4.32
C GLY A 322 0.83 15.27 -3.76
N SER A 323 0.24 14.24 -3.19
CA SER A 323 1.01 13.09 -2.71
C SER A 323 0.30 11.75 -2.96
N LEU A 324 1.10 10.71 -3.14
CA LEU A 324 0.67 9.32 -3.07
C LEU A 324 1.57 8.63 -2.06
N THR A 325 1.01 8.27 -0.91
CA THR A 325 1.68 7.53 0.16
C THR A 325 1.43 6.05 -0.03
N ALA A 326 2.46 5.23 0.03
CA ALA A 326 2.32 3.78 -0.16
C ALA A 326 2.62 3.02 1.13
N LEU A 327 1.74 2.09 1.46
CA LEU A 327 1.90 1.09 2.51
C LEU A 327 1.95 -0.31 1.85
N PRO A 328 3.09 -0.73 1.29
CA PRO A 328 3.27 -2.10 0.85
C PRO A 328 3.29 -3.05 2.04
N VAL A 329 2.64 -4.20 1.89
CA VAL A 329 2.67 -5.29 2.86
C VAL A 329 3.51 -6.41 2.29
N ILE A 330 4.42 -6.96 3.11
CA ILE A 330 5.23 -8.14 2.81
C ILE A 330 5.03 -9.20 3.89
N GLU A 331 4.82 -10.43 3.46
CA GLU A 331 4.75 -11.59 4.34
C GLU A 331 6.12 -12.25 4.45
N THR A 332 6.58 -12.48 5.69
CA THR A 332 7.79 -13.26 5.99
C THR A 332 7.41 -14.67 6.44
N ALA A 333 8.39 -15.57 6.42
CA ALA A 333 8.28 -16.91 6.99
C ALA A 333 9.26 -17.01 8.16
N ALA A 334 8.74 -17.29 9.36
CA ALA A 334 9.53 -17.41 10.60
C ALA A 334 10.44 -16.19 10.89
N GLY A 335 9.96 -14.98 10.58
CA GLY A 335 10.69 -13.74 10.81
C GLY A 335 11.87 -13.50 9.88
N ASP A 336 12.05 -14.32 8.82
CA ASP A 336 13.20 -14.19 7.91
C ASP A 336 13.05 -12.98 6.99
N VAL A 337 13.72 -11.89 7.37
CA VAL A 337 13.82 -10.66 6.56
C VAL A 337 14.94 -10.73 5.50
N SER A 338 15.77 -11.79 5.53
CA SER A 338 16.89 -11.98 4.59
C SER A 338 16.46 -12.70 3.31
N ALA A 339 15.23 -13.19 3.24
CA ALA A 339 14.62 -13.74 2.04
C ALA A 339 14.63 -12.73 0.87
N PHE A 340 14.51 -13.23 -0.35
CA PHE A 340 14.75 -12.42 -1.55
C PHE A 340 13.78 -11.24 -1.70
N VAL A 341 12.47 -11.48 -1.61
CA VAL A 341 11.44 -10.44 -1.77
C VAL A 341 11.48 -9.42 -0.62
N PRO A 342 11.51 -9.81 0.68
CA PRO A 342 11.67 -8.87 1.78
C PRO A 342 12.86 -7.93 1.62
N THR A 343 14.05 -8.47 1.33
CA THR A 343 15.29 -7.68 1.16
C THR A 343 15.14 -6.64 0.05
N ASN A 344 14.54 -7.02 -1.07
CA ASN A 344 14.31 -6.11 -2.18
C ASN A 344 13.39 -4.95 -1.78
N VAL A 345 12.24 -5.24 -1.15
CA VAL A 345 11.27 -4.20 -0.80
C VAL A 345 11.77 -3.29 0.31
N ILE A 346 12.48 -3.82 1.32
CA ILE A 346 13.15 -3.01 2.36
C ILE A 346 14.10 -1.98 1.73
N SER A 347 14.82 -2.37 0.67
CA SER A 347 15.76 -1.46 0.00
C SER A 347 15.08 -0.35 -0.80
N ILE A 348 13.86 -0.59 -1.31
CA ILE A 348 13.09 0.37 -2.11
C ILE A 348 12.33 1.37 -1.22
N THR A 349 11.90 0.95 -0.04
CA THR A 349 11.04 1.73 0.84
C THR A 349 11.80 2.72 1.72
N ASP A 350 11.09 3.71 2.25
CA ASP A 350 11.62 4.77 3.11
C ASP A 350 11.57 4.41 4.61
N GLY A 351 11.44 3.14 4.91
CA GLY A 351 11.38 2.57 6.24
C GLY A 351 10.47 1.34 6.30
N GLN A 352 10.37 0.76 7.48
CA GLN A 352 9.54 -0.42 7.72
C GLN A 352 8.93 -0.43 9.12
N ILE A 353 7.69 -0.90 9.21
CA ILE A 353 7.00 -1.31 10.43
C ILE A 353 7.09 -2.83 10.50
N PHE A 354 7.89 -3.34 11.43
CA PHE A 354 8.09 -4.78 11.62
C PHE A 354 7.15 -5.33 12.69
N LEU A 355 6.32 -6.29 12.30
CA LEU A 355 5.38 -6.99 13.18
C LEU A 355 5.94 -8.37 13.54
N GLU A 356 6.15 -8.60 14.83
CA GLU A 356 6.83 -9.77 15.37
C GLU A 356 5.84 -10.77 15.95
N SER A 357 5.99 -12.05 15.58
CA SER A 357 5.10 -13.13 16.04
C SER A 357 5.15 -13.33 17.55
N ASP A 358 6.31 -13.20 18.16
CA ASP A 358 6.48 -13.39 19.60
C ASP A 358 5.74 -12.30 20.39
N LEU A 359 5.79 -11.04 19.94
CA LEU A 359 5.02 -9.95 20.55
C LEU A 359 3.52 -10.18 20.38
N PHE A 360 3.10 -10.64 19.19
CA PHE A 360 1.70 -10.94 18.92
C PHE A 360 1.16 -12.04 19.84
N ASN A 361 1.92 -13.12 20.00
CA ASN A 361 1.59 -14.25 20.88
C ASN A 361 1.62 -13.87 22.36
N ALA A 362 2.49 -12.94 22.75
CA ALA A 362 2.52 -12.35 24.10
C ALA A 362 1.37 -11.37 24.36
N GLY A 363 0.45 -11.18 23.40
CA GLY A 363 -0.72 -10.29 23.56
C GLY A 363 -0.40 -8.80 23.38
N ILE A 364 0.78 -8.44 22.87
CA ILE A 364 1.14 -7.07 22.52
C ILE A 364 0.61 -6.79 21.12
N ARG A 365 -0.44 -5.98 21.02
CA ARG A 365 -1.12 -5.69 19.75
C ARG A 365 -1.42 -4.18 19.63
N PRO A 366 -0.95 -3.53 18.55
CA PRO A 366 -0.18 -4.07 17.42
C PRO A 366 1.22 -4.57 17.84
N ALA A 367 1.65 -5.66 17.21
CA ALA A 367 2.89 -6.37 17.56
C ALA A 367 4.16 -5.72 16.97
N ILE A 368 4.23 -4.39 17.06
CA ILE A 368 5.30 -3.59 16.44
C ILE A 368 6.59 -3.70 17.24
N ASN A 369 7.63 -4.17 16.58
CA ASN A 369 8.97 -4.18 17.15
C ASN A 369 9.64 -2.80 16.99
N ALA A 370 9.68 -2.02 18.07
CA ALA A 370 10.25 -0.66 18.08
C ALA A 370 11.77 -0.63 17.79
N GLY A 371 12.49 -1.75 18.00
CA GLY A 371 13.95 -1.82 17.79
C GLY A 371 14.35 -1.85 16.31
N ILE A 372 13.60 -2.63 15.51
CA ILE A 372 13.92 -2.84 14.08
C ILE A 372 12.96 -2.11 13.13
N SER A 373 11.91 -1.50 13.65
CA SER A 373 11.04 -0.61 12.87
C SER A 373 11.69 0.77 12.72
N VAL A 374 11.70 1.30 11.51
CA VAL A 374 12.40 2.55 11.19
C VAL A 374 11.57 3.36 10.20
N SER A 375 11.43 4.66 10.46
CA SER A 375 11.00 5.65 9.46
C SER A 375 12.20 6.52 9.08
N ARG A 376 12.55 6.55 7.79
CA ARG A 376 13.65 7.40 7.30
C ARG A 376 13.26 8.89 7.22
N VAL A 377 11.98 9.20 7.22
CA VAL A 377 11.47 10.58 7.29
C VAL A 377 11.44 11.06 8.75
N GLY A 378 11.05 10.20 9.66
CA GLY A 378 11.11 10.44 11.10
C GLY A 378 10.30 11.68 11.53
N GLY A 379 10.86 12.49 12.43
CA GLY A 379 10.16 13.62 13.04
C GLY A 379 9.67 14.73 12.10
N ALA A 380 10.07 14.72 10.81
CA ALA A 380 9.48 15.61 9.81
C ALA A 380 8.05 15.17 9.41
N ALA A 381 7.72 13.91 9.63
CA ALA A 381 6.39 13.32 9.40
C ALA A 381 5.54 13.24 10.68
N GLN A 382 5.85 13.98 11.72
CA GLN A 382 5.07 14.06 12.95
C GLN A 382 4.40 15.41 13.11
N THR A 383 3.24 15.41 13.76
CA THR A 383 2.67 16.66 14.28
C THR A 383 3.58 17.23 15.37
N LYS A 384 3.55 18.53 15.58
CA LYS A 384 4.43 19.17 16.57
C LYS A 384 4.22 18.62 17.98
N VAL A 385 2.97 18.33 18.36
CA VAL A 385 2.64 17.78 19.67
C VAL A 385 3.15 16.36 19.84
N ILE A 386 2.94 15.50 18.86
CA ILE A 386 3.43 14.10 18.92
C ILE A 386 4.95 14.05 18.87
N LYS A 387 5.60 14.91 18.07
CA LYS A 387 7.07 15.02 18.05
C LYS A 387 7.64 15.42 19.42
N LYS A 388 6.99 16.35 20.11
CA LYS A 388 7.39 16.79 21.45
C LYS A 388 7.26 15.69 22.49
N LEU A 389 6.14 14.95 22.45
CA LEU A 389 5.76 13.97 23.50
C LEU A 389 6.21 12.54 23.19
N GLY A 390 6.34 12.15 21.92
CA GLY A 390 6.65 10.77 21.51
C GLY A 390 8.12 10.39 21.61
N GLY A 391 9.04 11.36 21.68
CA GLY A 391 10.48 11.10 21.65
C GLY A 391 10.99 10.19 22.77
N GLY A 392 10.38 10.25 23.97
CA GLY A 392 10.75 9.41 25.11
C GLY A 392 10.29 7.95 25.01
N VAL A 393 9.23 7.66 24.27
CA VAL A 393 8.60 6.33 24.19
C VAL A 393 9.55 5.30 23.60
N ARG A 394 10.14 5.62 22.43
CA ARG A 394 11.07 4.71 21.74
C ARG A 394 12.30 4.38 22.61
N LEU A 395 12.84 5.40 23.28
CA LEU A 395 14.00 5.23 24.16
C LEU A 395 13.64 4.34 25.36
N ALA A 396 12.50 4.58 26.00
CA ALA A 396 12.04 3.78 27.14
C ALA A 396 11.81 2.30 26.75
N LEU A 397 11.21 2.04 25.59
CA LEU A 397 11.01 0.67 25.10
C LEU A 397 12.31 -0.02 24.69
N ALA A 398 13.27 0.71 24.11
CA ALA A 398 14.59 0.15 23.80
C ALA A 398 15.36 -0.24 25.08
N GLN A 399 15.42 0.66 26.05
CA GLN A 399 16.04 0.40 27.36
C GLN A 399 15.37 -0.79 28.09
N TYR A 400 14.05 -0.83 28.06
CA TYR A 400 13.29 -1.94 28.64
C TYR A 400 13.71 -3.30 28.07
N ARG A 401 13.83 -3.40 26.74
CA ARG A 401 14.22 -4.65 26.08
C ARG A 401 15.61 -5.12 26.49
N GLU A 402 16.56 -4.19 26.52
CA GLU A 402 17.93 -4.50 26.99
C GLU A 402 17.93 -4.97 28.45
N LEU A 403 17.27 -4.22 29.33
CA LEU A 403 17.18 -4.54 30.74
C LEU A 403 16.38 -5.80 31.03
N ALA A 404 15.29 -6.07 30.32
CA ALA A 404 14.46 -7.26 30.51
C ALA A 404 15.22 -8.55 30.20
N ALA A 405 16.14 -8.54 29.22
CA ALA A 405 17.01 -9.67 28.94
C ALA A 405 17.98 -9.95 30.07
N PHE A 406 18.54 -8.93 30.71
CA PHE A 406 19.43 -9.07 31.87
C PHE A 406 18.67 -9.42 33.15
N ALA A 407 17.47 -8.89 33.35
CA ALA A 407 16.65 -9.11 34.53
C ALA A 407 16.24 -10.58 34.74
N GLN A 408 16.24 -11.40 33.70
CA GLN A 408 16.00 -12.84 33.80
C GLN A 408 17.12 -13.60 34.53
N PHE A 409 18.32 -13.04 34.55
CA PHE A 409 19.52 -13.68 35.12
C PHE A 409 20.00 -13.01 36.40
N ALA A 410 19.51 -11.84 36.78
CA ALA A 410 19.96 -11.08 37.93
C ALA A 410 19.02 -11.28 39.14
N SER A 411 19.54 -11.80 40.26
CA SER A 411 18.78 -12.00 41.50
C SER A 411 18.50 -10.70 42.25
N ASP A 412 19.37 -9.69 42.13
CA ASP A 412 19.25 -8.38 42.78
C ASP A 412 19.41 -7.25 41.77
N LEU A 413 18.31 -6.53 41.52
CA LEU A 413 18.28 -5.32 40.73
C LEU A 413 18.28 -4.10 41.63
N ASP A 414 19.11 -3.11 41.32
CA ASP A 414 19.08 -1.82 41.99
C ASP A 414 17.76 -1.08 41.75
N GLU A 415 17.41 -0.14 42.61
CA GLU A 415 16.13 0.58 42.56
C GLU A 415 15.93 1.36 41.26
N ALA A 416 17.02 1.92 40.70
CA ALA A 416 16.95 2.69 39.44
C ALA A 416 16.63 1.77 38.27
N THR A 417 17.29 0.61 38.17
CA THR A 417 17.00 -0.40 37.12
C THR A 417 15.58 -0.95 37.24
N ARG A 418 15.09 -1.17 38.49
CA ARG A 418 13.72 -1.62 38.72
C ARG A 418 12.70 -0.59 38.21
N LYS A 419 12.89 0.69 38.53
CA LYS A 419 12.02 1.79 38.04
C LYS A 419 12.01 1.87 36.51
N GLN A 420 13.16 1.70 35.84
CA GLN A 420 13.25 1.66 34.39
C GLN A 420 12.48 0.48 33.77
N LEU A 421 12.57 -0.70 34.40
CA LEU A 421 11.83 -1.89 34.00
C LEU A 421 10.31 -1.68 34.14
N ASP A 422 9.86 -1.14 35.27
CA ASP A 422 8.44 -0.90 35.53
C ASP A 422 7.89 0.14 34.57
N ARG A 423 8.63 1.22 34.31
CA ARG A 423 8.29 2.22 33.30
C ARG A 423 8.22 1.63 31.90
N GLY A 424 9.16 0.75 31.53
CA GLY A 424 9.15 0.06 30.24
C GLY A 424 7.97 -0.90 30.07
N LYS A 425 7.61 -1.61 31.14
CA LYS A 425 6.37 -2.44 31.17
C LYS A 425 5.13 -1.60 30.96
N MET A 426 5.03 -0.47 31.68
CA MET A 426 3.93 0.46 31.56
C MET A 426 3.81 1.00 30.12
N PHE A 427 4.91 1.43 29.49
CA PHE A 427 4.88 1.87 28.10
C PHE A 427 4.51 0.75 27.13
N THR A 428 4.98 -0.49 27.36
CA THR A 428 4.61 -1.64 26.55
C THR A 428 3.10 -1.90 26.59
N GLU A 429 2.50 -1.82 27.78
CA GLU A 429 1.05 -1.95 27.93
C GLU A 429 0.30 -0.77 27.33
N LEU A 430 0.78 0.45 27.54
CA LEU A 430 0.18 1.65 27.00
C LEU A 430 0.14 1.68 25.46
N MET A 431 1.14 1.09 24.79
CA MET A 431 1.19 1.03 23.33
C MET A 431 0.21 0.02 22.73
N LYS A 432 -0.39 -0.85 23.54
CA LYS A 432 -1.47 -1.72 23.06
C LYS A 432 -2.69 -0.89 22.64
N GLN A 433 -3.36 -1.34 21.59
CA GLN A 433 -4.53 -0.69 21.03
C GLN A 433 -5.42 -1.72 20.34
N ALA A 434 -6.72 -1.61 20.53
CA ALA A 434 -7.68 -2.48 19.85
C ALA A 434 -7.69 -2.23 18.35
N GLN A 435 -7.98 -3.26 17.55
CA GLN A 435 -8.15 -3.13 16.12
C GLN A 435 -9.38 -2.26 15.79
N TYR A 436 -9.28 -1.51 14.72
CA TYR A 436 -10.35 -0.63 14.21
C TYR A 436 -10.79 0.46 15.21
N ALA A 437 -9.85 0.86 16.06
CA ALA A 437 -10.06 1.90 17.06
C ALA A 437 -8.92 2.93 17.02
N PRO A 438 -8.72 3.64 15.90
CA PRO A 438 -7.71 4.68 15.82
C PRO A 438 -8.00 5.83 16.77
N LEU A 439 -6.96 6.39 17.37
CA LEU A 439 -7.04 7.52 18.29
C LEU A 439 -6.82 8.85 17.56
N THR A 440 -7.50 9.89 18.06
CA THR A 440 -7.25 11.28 17.64
C THR A 440 -5.89 11.76 18.14
N VAL A 441 -5.34 12.79 17.50
CA VAL A 441 -4.05 13.39 17.92
C VAL A 441 -4.15 13.96 19.35
N SER A 442 -5.29 14.55 19.70
CA SER A 442 -5.53 15.09 21.04
C SER A 442 -5.53 14.01 22.13
N ASN A 443 -6.17 12.86 21.89
CA ASN A 443 -6.16 11.72 22.80
C ASN A 443 -4.74 11.15 22.97
N MET A 444 -4.01 10.94 21.87
CA MET A 444 -2.61 10.49 21.94
C MET A 444 -1.74 11.48 22.72
N ALA A 445 -1.91 12.78 22.49
CA ALA A 445 -1.14 13.80 23.18
C ALA A 445 -1.34 13.73 24.70
N VAL A 446 -2.59 13.61 25.16
CA VAL A 446 -2.91 13.49 26.59
C VAL A 446 -2.36 12.21 27.19
N THR A 447 -2.49 11.08 26.49
CA THR A 447 -1.90 9.80 26.90
C THR A 447 -0.39 9.90 27.07
N LEU A 448 0.31 10.42 26.07
CA LEU A 448 1.77 10.55 26.10
C LEU A 448 2.23 11.57 27.15
N LEU A 449 1.48 12.66 27.35
CA LEU A 449 1.77 13.65 28.39
C LEU A 449 1.66 13.04 29.78
N ALA A 450 0.60 12.26 30.03
CA ALA A 450 0.38 11.59 31.31
C ALA A 450 1.51 10.57 31.60
N ALA A 451 1.91 9.78 30.60
CA ALA A 451 2.98 8.79 30.74
C ALA A 451 4.35 9.45 30.96
N ASN A 452 4.66 10.52 30.23
CA ASN A 452 5.95 11.21 30.35
C ASN A 452 6.15 11.88 31.70
N ASN A 453 5.07 12.44 32.28
CA ASN A 453 5.11 13.11 33.58
C ASN A 453 4.93 12.15 34.78
N GLY A 454 4.93 10.82 34.58
CA GLY A 454 4.87 9.83 35.65
C GLY A 454 3.49 9.64 36.28
N TYR A 455 2.41 10.17 35.67
CA TYR A 455 1.05 10.00 36.21
C TYR A 455 0.50 8.56 36.11
N LEU A 456 1.23 7.67 35.43
CA LEU A 456 0.91 6.25 35.33
C LEU A 456 1.84 5.36 36.18
N ASP A 457 2.84 5.92 36.86
CA ASP A 457 3.85 5.13 37.61
C ASP A 457 3.25 4.39 38.82
N ASP A 458 2.15 4.88 39.39
CA ASP A 458 1.42 4.27 40.49
C ASP A 458 0.19 3.43 40.03
N VAL A 459 -0.05 3.37 38.73
CA VAL A 459 -1.16 2.61 38.14
C VAL A 459 -0.69 1.16 37.88
N PRO A 460 -1.40 0.15 38.41
CA PRO A 460 -1.09 -1.24 38.06
C PRO A 460 -1.08 -1.46 36.54
N THR A 461 -0.09 -2.20 36.04
CA THR A 461 0.10 -2.42 34.60
C THR A 461 -1.18 -2.92 33.90
N GLU A 462 -1.92 -3.79 34.56
CA GLU A 462 -3.19 -4.36 34.06
C GLU A 462 -4.31 -3.31 33.89
N LYS A 463 -4.19 -2.18 34.58
CA LYS A 463 -5.19 -1.09 34.58
C LYS A 463 -4.82 0.09 33.70
N VAL A 464 -3.63 0.08 33.08
CA VAL A 464 -3.11 1.19 32.24
C VAL A 464 -4.09 1.57 31.11
N LEU A 465 -4.62 0.58 30.40
CA LEU A 465 -5.56 0.84 29.29
C LEU A 465 -6.94 1.33 29.77
N SER A 466 -7.40 0.84 30.93
CA SER A 466 -8.64 1.36 31.53
C SER A 466 -8.49 2.77 32.06
N PHE A 467 -7.32 3.09 32.65
CA PHE A 467 -6.96 4.47 33.02
C PHE A 467 -6.96 5.39 31.78
N GLU A 468 -6.30 4.99 30.69
CA GLU A 468 -6.26 5.74 29.43
C GLU A 468 -7.67 6.04 28.91
N SER A 469 -8.52 5.02 28.82
CA SER A 469 -9.90 5.16 28.33
C SER A 469 -10.73 6.11 29.20
N ALA A 470 -10.62 5.99 30.52
CA ALA A 470 -11.33 6.86 31.44
C ALA A 470 -10.79 8.30 31.40
N LEU A 471 -9.47 8.48 31.27
CA LEU A 471 -8.86 9.80 31.10
C LEU A 471 -9.37 10.48 29.82
N HIS A 472 -9.43 9.76 28.69
CA HIS A 472 -9.99 10.30 27.45
C HIS A 472 -11.45 10.75 27.62
N GLY A 473 -12.29 9.92 28.26
CA GLY A 473 -13.67 10.28 28.56
C GLY A 473 -13.81 11.52 29.44
N PHE A 474 -12.96 11.64 30.46
CA PHE A 474 -12.93 12.80 31.34
C PHE A 474 -12.51 14.07 30.60
N MET A 475 -11.43 14.00 29.78
CA MET A 475 -10.93 15.11 28.98
C MET A 475 -11.97 15.60 27.97
N LEU A 476 -12.63 14.70 27.27
CA LEU A 476 -13.67 15.03 26.30
C LEU A 476 -14.91 15.66 26.96
N SER A 477 -15.23 15.26 28.21
CA SER A 477 -16.40 15.79 28.95
C SER A 477 -16.15 17.15 29.59
N LYS A 478 -15.00 17.34 30.25
CA LYS A 478 -14.69 18.54 31.03
C LYS A 478 -13.76 19.53 30.36
N TYR A 479 -12.88 19.06 29.47
CA TYR A 479 -11.85 19.89 28.84
C TYR A 479 -11.95 19.85 27.31
N LYS A 480 -13.17 19.73 26.78
CA LYS A 480 -13.43 19.62 25.34
C LYS A 480 -12.76 20.71 24.51
N SER A 481 -12.81 21.97 24.96
CA SER A 481 -12.19 23.08 24.24
C SER A 481 -10.66 22.95 24.09
N LEU A 482 -9.99 22.34 25.07
CA LEU A 482 -8.56 22.03 25.00
C LEU A 482 -8.30 20.91 23.98
N MET A 483 -9.09 19.84 24.02
CA MET A 483 -8.98 18.72 23.08
C MET A 483 -9.23 19.17 21.64
N ASP A 484 -10.28 19.93 21.38
CA ASP A 484 -10.60 20.51 20.07
C ASP A 484 -9.48 21.49 19.62
N GLY A 485 -8.87 22.24 20.53
CA GLY A 485 -7.75 23.12 20.27
C GLY A 485 -6.50 22.36 19.79
N ILE A 486 -6.14 21.27 20.49
CA ILE A 486 -5.01 20.40 20.10
C ILE A 486 -5.28 19.75 18.75
N GLU A 487 -6.49 19.25 18.53
CA GLU A 487 -6.86 18.59 17.27
C GLU A 487 -6.78 19.55 16.07
N LYS A 488 -7.21 20.81 16.27
CA LYS A 488 -7.19 21.83 15.22
C LYS A 488 -5.79 22.36 14.91
N THR A 489 -4.98 22.60 15.96
CA THR A 489 -3.65 23.23 15.80
C THR A 489 -2.53 22.23 15.64
N LEU A 490 -2.73 20.97 16.06
CA LEU A 490 -1.74 19.90 16.12
C LEU A 490 -0.50 20.29 16.95
N THR A 491 -0.70 21.24 17.89
CA THR A 491 0.34 21.77 18.77
C THR A 491 -0.15 21.83 20.21
N LEU A 492 0.76 21.81 21.14
CA LEU A 492 0.52 22.02 22.55
C LEU A 492 1.51 23.08 23.06
N ASP A 493 1.02 24.30 23.24
CA ASP A 493 1.78 25.40 23.82
C ASP A 493 1.94 25.24 25.34
N GLU A 494 2.72 26.10 25.98
CA GLU A 494 2.98 26.01 27.42
C GLU A 494 1.73 26.19 28.28
N ASP A 495 0.80 27.05 27.87
CA ASP A 495 -0.44 27.26 28.60
C ASP A 495 -1.41 26.07 28.43
N GLY A 496 -1.48 25.52 27.22
CA GLY A 496 -2.22 24.30 26.93
C GLY A 496 -1.67 23.11 27.70
N GLU A 497 -0.34 22.98 27.79
CA GLU A 497 0.32 21.92 28.55
C GLU A 497 0.03 22.01 30.05
N LYS A 498 0.13 23.21 30.63
CA LYS A 498 -0.25 23.44 32.04
C LYS A 498 -1.71 23.10 32.31
N LYS A 499 -2.62 23.44 31.40
CA LYS A 499 -4.04 23.10 31.51
C LYS A 499 -4.27 21.61 31.39
N ALA A 500 -3.55 20.92 30.49
CA ALA A 500 -3.62 19.47 30.33
C ALA A 500 -3.07 18.74 31.56
N ILE A 501 -1.96 19.19 32.11
CA ILE A 501 -1.40 18.65 33.37
C ILE A 501 -2.39 18.79 34.51
N LYS A 502 -2.95 20.00 34.72
CA LYS A 502 -3.97 20.22 35.74
C LYS A 502 -5.18 19.31 35.56
N ALA A 503 -5.63 19.13 34.32
CA ALA A 503 -6.75 18.25 34.00
C ALA A 503 -6.45 16.78 34.36
N ILE A 504 -5.22 16.30 34.13
CA ILE A 504 -4.76 14.96 34.51
C ILE A 504 -4.73 14.82 36.04
N GLU A 505 -4.25 15.84 36.75
CA GLU A 505 -4.25 15.88 38.23
C GLU A 505 -5.67 15.86 38.79
N ASP A 506 -6.58 16.67 38.25
CA ASP A 506 -8.00 16.67 38.63
C ASP A 506 -8.65 15.31 38.36
N PHE A 507 -8.29 14.64 37.27
CA PHE A 507 -8.74 13.29 36.97
C PHE A 507 -8.24 12.29 38.03
N LYS A 508 -6.95 12.31 38.38
CA LYS A 508 -6.36 11.39 39.37
C LYS A 508 -6.91 11.64 40.77
N ALA A 509 -7.23 12.89 41.14
CA ALA A 509 -7.85 13.22 42.44
C ALA A 509 -9.27 12.65 42.57
N THR A 510 -9.96 12.46 41.45
CA THR A 510 -11.36 11.95 41.45
C THR A 510 -11.49 10.46 41.16
N ASN A 511 -10.43 9.81 40.71
CA ASN A 511 -10.42 8.38 40.33
C ASN A 511 -9.25 7.64 40.97
N THR A 512 -9.51 6.55 41.66
CA THR A 512 -8.49 5.66 42.26
C THR A 512 -8.36 4.42 41.39
N TYR A 513 -7.12 4.07 41.00
CA TYR A 513 -6.81 2.91 40.17
C TYR A 513 -5.93 1.88 40.89
#